data_8aa30726858828c42fba802daa1271ed
#
_entry.id   8aa30726858828c42fba802daa1271ed
#
_cell.length_a   1.000
_cell.length_b   1.000
_cell.length_c   1.000
_cell.angle_alpha   90.00
_cell.angle_beta   90.00
_cell.angle_gamma   90.00
#
_symmetry.space_group_name_H-M   'P 1'
#
loop_
_entity.id
_entity.type
_entity.pdbx_description
1 polymer ?
#
loop_
_entity_poly.entity_id
_entity_poly.type
_entity_poly.pdbx_seq_one_letter_code
_entity_poly.pdbx_strand_id
1 'polypeptide(L)'
;MIRQVKESDADALCRIYNKYIVETRITFEESPLQADEMISRINKIVPNLPWLVYEEEGKVVGYTYTSKWKERAAYRHSVEIAIYLDSDFIGKGIGTSLIGELLKALKATKDTSIHGVIYGVALPNQASIAQCEKFGFEKIAHFKEVGFKLGEWVDVGYWELIL
;
A
#
# COMPACT_ATOMS: atom_id res chain seq x y z
N MET A 1 -8.36 -15.69 -2.33
CA MET A 1 -7.38 -15.92 -3.41
C MET A 1 -6.69 -14.60 -3.77
N ILE A 2 -5.34 -14.61 -3.98
CA ILE A 2 -4.58 -13.41 -4.40
C ILE A 2 -4.38 -13.47 -5.92
N ARG A 3 -4.60 -12.34 -6.58
CA ARG A 3 -4.40 -12.16 -8.02
C ARG A 3 -3.99 -10.73 -8.37
N GLN A 4 -3.53 -10.55 -9.60
CA GLN A 4 -3.30 -9.22 -10.16
C GLN A 4 -4.61 -8.42 -10.20
N VAL A 5 -4.52 -7.12 -9.95
CA VAL A 5 -5.64 -6.18 -10.09
C VAL A 5 -6.10 -6.08 -11.54
N LYS A 6 -7.39 -5.78 -11.74
CA LYS A 6 -8.01 -5.46 -13.03
C LYS A 6 -8.71 -4.10 -12.94
N GLU A 7 -8.94 -3.44 -14.06
CA GLU A 7 -9.72 -2.19 -14.08
C GLU A 7 -11.13 -2.39 -13.49
N SER A 8 -11.73 -3.56 -13.72
CA SER A 8 -13.04 -3.92 -13.16
C SER A 8 -13.09 -3.99 -11.62
N ASP A 9 -11.94 -3.97 -10.96
CA ASP A 9 -11.87 -3.95 -9.48
C ASP A 9 -11.99 -2.52 -8.92
N ALA A 10 -11.95 -1.48 -9.75
CA ALA A 10 -11.85 -0.09 -9.31
C ALA A 10 -12.92 0.33 -8.30
N ASP A 11 -14.18 -0.06 -8.51
CA ASP A 11 -15.26 0.24 -7.56
C ASP A 11 -15.02 -0.40 -6.19
N ALA A 12 -14.54 -1.64 -6.15
CA ALA A 12 -14.22 -2.34 -4.92
C ALA A 12 -13.03 -1.72 -4.20
N LEU A 13 -12.00 -1.31 -4.95
CA LEU A 13 -10.84 -0.60 -4.40
C LEU A 13 -11.25 0.76 -3.82
N CYS A 14 -12.07 1.54 -4.54
CA CYS A 14 -12.62 2.80 -4.04
C CYS A 14 -13.45 2.59 -2.78
N ARG A 15 -14.32 1.60 -2.74
CA ARG A 15 -15.12 1.25 -1.57
C ARG A 15 -14.25 1.00 -0.33
N ILE A 16 -13.16 0.27 -0.48
CA ILE A 16 -12.21 0.00 0.60
C ILE A 16 -11.47 1.28 0.98
N TYR A 17 -10.83 1.94 0.02
CA TYR A 17 -9.93 3.06 0.25
C TYR A 17 -10.62 4.32 0.77
N ASN A 18 -11.81 4.63 0.26
CA ASN A 18 -12.54 5.83 0.64
C ASN A 18 -12.94 5.85 2.12
N LYS A 19 -13.15 4.69 2.76
CA LYS A 19 -13.31 4.61 4.21
C LYS A 19 -12.07 5.12 4.95
N TYR A 20 -10.87 4.71 4.51
CA TYR A 20 -9.62 5.20 5.10
C TYR A 20 -9.42 6.69 4.86
N ILE A 21 -9.82 7.21 3.70
CA ILE A 21 -9.74 8.64 3.38
C ILE A 21 -10.62 9.45 4.33
N VAL A 22 -11.86 9.05 4.51
CA VAL A 22 -12.86 9.84 5.25
C VAL A 22 -12.77 9.65 6.76
N GLU A 23 -12.49 8.42 7.22
CA GLU A 23 -12.65 8.03 8.62
C GLU A 23 -11.33 7.93 9.39
N THR A 24 -10.17 7.94 8.71
CA THR A 24 -8.88 7.67 9.34
C THR A 24 -7.79 8.67 8.94
N ARG A 25 -6.68 8.64 9.72
CA ARG A 25 -5.42 9.32 9.40
C ARG A 25 -4.38 8.39 8.77
N ILE A 26 -4.76 7.15 8.42
CA ILE A 26 -3.88 6.14 7.84
C ILE A 26 -3.41 6.54 6.46
N THR A 27 -4.25 7.15 5.65
CA THR A 27 -3.88 7.84 4.41
C THR A 27 -4.06 9.35 4.55
N PHE A 28 -3.24 10.13 3.85
CA PHE A 28 -3.31 11.60 3.87
C PHE A 28 -4.13 12.19 2.72
N GLU A 29 -4.74 11.36 1.88
CA GLU A 29 -5.77 11.84 0.96
C GLU A 29 -7.00 12.28 1.77
N GLU A 30 -7.65 13.35 1.32
CA GLU A 30 -8.78 13.98 2.02
C GLU A 30 -10.08 13.89 1.23
N SER A 31 -10.01 13.69 -0.10
CA SER A 31 -11.16 13.59 -0.99
C SER A 31 -11.35 12.16 -1.48
N PRO A 32 -12.55 11.58 -1.35
CA PRO A 32 -12.85 10.25 -1.88
C PRO A 32 -12.58 10.15 -3.38
N LEU A 33 -12.04 9.00 -3.82
CA LEU A 33 -11.75 8.72 -5.22
C LEU A 33 -12.98 8.17 -5.94
N GLN A 34 -13.07 8.47 -7.25
CA GLN A 34 -14.00 7.86 -8.18
C GLN A 34 -13.33 6.70 -8.92
N ALA A 35 -14.14 5.81 -9.53
CA ALA A 35 -13.63 4.62 -10.20
C ALA A 35 -12.67 4.93 -11.36
N ASP A 36 -12.93 5.97 -12.14
CA ASP A 36 -12.05 6.39 -13.26
C ASP A 36 -10.70 6.91 -12.78
N GLU A 37 -10.62 7.59 -11.63
CA GLU A 37 -9.34 7.96 -11.02
C GLU A 37 -8.57 6.71 -10.57
N MET A 38 -9.26 5.72 -9.98
CA MET A 38 -8.65 4.46 -9.57
C MET A 38 -8.14 3.66 -10.76
N ILE A 39 -8.90 3.60 -11.85
CA ILE A 39 -8.49 2.98 -13.14
C ILE A 39 -7.23 3.68 -13.67
N SER A 40 -7.20 5.01 -13.65
CA SER A 40 -6.02 5.77 -14.06
C SER A 40 -4.78 5.40 -13.26
N ARG A 41 -4.90 5.23 -11.93
CA ARG A 41 -3.81 4.78 -11.06
C ARG A 41 -3.35 3.36 -11.38
N ILE A 42 -4.29 2.43 -11.59
CA ILE A 42 -4.01 1.05 -12.00
C ILE A 42 -3.19 1.05 -13.29
N ASN A 43 -3.66 1.75 -14.30
CA ASN A 43 -3.01 1.80 -15.62
C ASN A 43 -1.63 2.45 -15.60
N LYS A 44 -1.38 3.37 -14.67
CA LYS A 44 -0.07 3.98 -14.48
C LYS A 44 0.93 3.03 -13.79
N ILE A 45 0.47 2.18 -12.89
CA ILE A 45 1.32 1.35 -12.03
C ILE A 45 1.56 -0.04 -12.63
N VAL A 46 0.52 -0.75 -12.99
CA VAL A 46 0.53 -2.17 -13.35
C VAL A 46 1.47 -2.54 -14.51
N PRO A 47 1.73 -1.70 -15.54
CA PRO A 47 2.70 -2.04 -16.57
C PRO A 47 4.13 -2.26 -16.06
N ASN A 48 4.48 -1.67 -14.91
CA ASN A 48 5.85 -1.68 -14.40
C ASN A 48 6.00 -2.26 -13.00
N LEU A 49 4.95 -2.20 -12.18
CA LEU A 49 5.00 -2.54 -10.76
C LEU A 49 3.78 -3.37 -10.35
N PRO A 50 3.94 -4.31 -9.41
CA PRO A 50 2.84 -5.17 -8.99
C PRO A 50 1.77 -4.41 -8.20
N TRP A 51 0.52 -4.76 -8.47
CA TRP A 51 -0.67 -4.39 -7.70
C TRP A 51 -1.55 -5.62 -7.54
N LEU A 52 -1.72 -6.09 -6.33
CA LEU A 52 -2.41 -7.34 -6.02
C LEU A 52 -3.69 -7.08 -5.23
N VAL A 53 -4.71 -7.87 -5.50
CA VAL A 53 -5.96 -7.91 -4.75
C VAL A 53 -6.14 -9.26 -4.07
N TYR A 54 -6.78 -9.25 -2.91
CA TYR A 54 -7.28 -10.46 -2.26
C TYR A 54 -8.79 -10.57 -2.50
N GLU A 55 -9.17 -11.67 -3.12
CA GLU A 55 -10.57 -12.00 -3.43
C GLU A 55 -11.05 -13.14 -2.56
N GLU A 56 -12.18 -12.95 -1.91
CA GLU A 56 -12.89 -13.95 -1.12
C GLU A 56 -14.34 -14.01 -1.58
N GLU A 57 -14.81 -15.22 -1.93
CA GLU A 57 -16.16 -15.46 -2.45
C GLU A 57 -16.58 -14.52 -3.60
N GLY A 58 -15.65 -14.24 -4.52
CA GLY A 58 -15.89 -13.37 -5.67
C GLY A 58 -15.87 -11.86 -5.37
N LYS A 59 -15.52 -11.45 -4.14
CA LYS A 59 -15.41 -10.05 -3.74
C LYS A 59 -13.99 -9.68 -3.41
N VAL A 60 -13.52 -8.52 -3.88
CA VAL A 60 -12.26 -7.94 -3.45
C VAL A 60 -12.44 -7.37 -2.04
N VAL A 61 -11.67 -7.90 -1.09
CA VAL A 61 -11.72 -7.55 0.34
C VAL A 61 -10.43 -6.91 0.87
N GLY A 62 -9.43 -6.80 0.03
CA GLY A 62 -8.18 -6.13 0.34
C GLY A 62 -7.27 -6.04 -0.86
N TYR A 63 -6.30 -5.15 -0.79
CA TYR A 63 -5.31 -4.99 -1.85
C TYR A 63 -4.01 -4.40 -1.32
N THR A 64 -2.94 -4.61 -2.07
CA THR A 64 -1.64 -4.01 -1.87
C THR A 64 -1.06 -3.59 -3.21
N TYR A 65 -0.33 -2.50 -3.22
CA TYR A 65 0.30 -2.02 -4.44
C TYR A 65 1.65 -1.40 -4.16
N THR A 66 2.39 -1.21 -5.24
CA THR A 66 3.71 -0.61 -5.26
C THR A 66 3.67 0.68 -6.06
N SER A 67 4.34 1.71 -5.59
CA SER A 67 4.54 2.96 -6.32
C SER A 67 6.01 3.37 -6.31
N LYS A 68 6.40 4.27 -7.21
CA LYS A 68 7.73 4.87 -7.17
C LYS A 68 7.94 5.57 -5.84
N TRP A 69 9.12 5.40 -5.25
CA TRP A 69 9.49 6.16 -4.06
C TRP A 69 9.60 7.65 -4.36
N LYS A 70 10.34 8.01 -5.41
CA LYS A 70 10.53 9.40 -5.86
C LYS A 70 10.74 9.44 -7.37
N GLU A 71 10.50 10.61 -7.97
CA GLU A 71 10.51 10.78 -9.42
C GLU A 71 11.92 10.85 -10.05
N ARG A 72 12.94 11.28 -9.30
CA ARG A 72 14.30 11.40 -9.84
C ARG A 72 14.86 10.03 -10.22
N ALA A 73 15.54 9.95 -11.37
CA ALA A 73 15.96 8.70 -12.01
C ALA A 73 16.82 7.78 -11.12
N ALA A 74 17.65 8.33 -10.25
CA ALA A 74 18.49 7.54 -9.35
C ALA A 74 17.68 6.74 -8.30
N TYR A 75 16.43 7.11 -8.05
CA TYR A 75 15.51 6.38 -7.16
C TYR A 75 14.74 5.24 -7.83
N ARG A 76 14.99 4.94 -9.11
CA ARG A 76 14.22 3.93 -9.88
C ARG A 76 14.22 2.52 -9.28
N HIS A 77 15.18 2.19 -8.43
CA HIS A 77 15.31 0.90 -7.75
C HIS A 77 14.66 0.88 -6.35
N SER A 78 14.03 1.99 -5.95
CA SER A 78 13.32 2.10 -4.68
C SER A 78 11.83 2.31 -4.92
N VAL A 79 11.03 1.60 -4.16
CA VAL A 79 9.57 1.64 -4.26
C VAL A 79 8.95 1.82 -2.88
N GLU A 80 7.77 2.38 -2.86
CA GLU A 80 6.91 2.43 -1.66
C GLU A 80 5.76 1.45 -1.83
N ILE A 81 5.39 0.76 -0.77
CA ILE A 81 4.24 -0.15 -0.75
C ILE A 81 3.14 0.37 0.16
N ALA A 82 1.91 0.07 -0.18
CA ALA A 82 0.74 0.34 0.64
C ALA A 82 -0.20 -0.86 0.65
N ILE A 83 -0.99 -0.97 1.72
CA ILE A 83 -1.97 -2.03 1.89
C ILE A 83 -3.24 -1.49 2.54
N TYR A 84 -4.38 -1.91 2.03
CA TYR A 84 -5.69 -1.56 2.55
C TYR A 84 -6.59 -2.79 2.56
N LEU A 85 -7.31 -2.98 3.66
CA LEU A 85 -8.25 -4.09 3.86
C LEU A 85 -9.63 -3.54 4.15
N ASP A 86 -10.65 -4.25 3.71
CA ASP A 86 -12.00 -4.00 4.19
C ASP A 86 -12.05 -4.30 5.70
N SER A 87 -12.72 -3.42 6.46
CA SER A 87 -12.76 -3.47 7.94
C SER A 87 -13.17 -4.84 8.51
N ASP A 88 -14.10 -5.51 7.83
CA ASP A 88 -14.62 -6.82 8.28
C ASP A 88 -13.62 -7.97 8.08
N PHE A 89 -12.52 -7.69 7.40
CA PHE A 89 -11.48 -8.66 7.05
C PHE A 89 -10.13 -8.40 7.72
N ILE A 90 -10.05 -7.40 8.59
CA ILE A 90 -8.86 -7.13 9.40
C ILE A 90 -8.65 -8.26 10.43
N GLY A 91 -7.40 -8.61 10.71
CA GLY A 91 -7.05 -9.65 11.68
C GLY A 91 -7.13 -11.09 11.19
N LYS A 92 -7.54 -11.32 9.93
CA LYS A 92 -7.67 -12.67 9.33
C LYS A 92 -6.42 -13.16 8.59
N GLY A 93 -5.28 -12.48 8.70
CA GLY A 93 -4.04 -12.85 8.04
C GLY A 93 -3.94 -12.42 6.58
N ILE A 94 -4.97 -11.80 6.00
CA ILE A 94 -5.03 -11.36 4.60
C ILE A 94 -3.90 -10.38 4.29
N GLY A 95 -3.68 -9.39 5.16
CA GLY A 95 -2.61 -8.42 4.97
C GLY A 95 -1.22 -9.06 4.92
N THR A 96 -0.96 -10.01 5.78
CA THR A 96 0.29 -10.79 5.77
C THR A 96 0.46 -11.55 4.45
N SER A 97 -0.59 -12.19 3.96
CA SER A 97 -0.57 -12.91 2.69
C SER A 97 -0.32 -11.96 1.50
N LEU A 98 -0.99 -10.81 1.47
CA LEU A 98 -0.82 -9.80 0.42
C LEU A 98 0.60 -9.24 0.37
N ILE A 99 1.18 -8.84 1.51
CA ILE A 99 2.57 -8.33 1.54
C ILE A 99 3.55 -9.43 1.13
N GLY A 100 3.36 -10.65 1.60
CA GLY A 100 4.24 -11.77 1.22
C GLY A 100 4.26 -12.02 -0.29
N GLU A 101 3.10 -12.03 -0.95
CA GLU A 101 3.01 -12.19 -2.41
C GLU A 101 3.53 -10.96 -3.17
N LEU A 102 3.30 -9.74 -2.64
CA LEU A 102 3.85 -8.53 -3.23
C LEU A 102 5.38 -8.54 -3.24
N LEU A 103 6.02 -8.91 -2.13
CA LEU A 103 7.47 -9.00 -2.03
C LEU A 103 8.04 -10.08 -2.96
N LYS A 104 7.35 -11.21 -3.13
CA LYS A 104 7.72 -12.22 -4.13
C LYS A 104 7.63 -11.67 -5.56
N ALA A 105 6.55 -10.96 -5.88
CA ALA A 105 6.37 -10.34 -7.19
C ALA A 105 7.46 -9.29 -7.48
N LEU A 106 7.85 -8.47 -6.49
CA LEU A 106 8.93 -7.50 -6.62
C LEU A 106 10.28 -8.17 -6.91
N LYS A 107 10.60 -9.26 -6.22
CA LYS A 107 11.83 -10.04 -6.47
C LYS A 107 11.86 -10.68 -7.86
N ALA A 108 10.70 -11.01 -8.41
CA ALA A 108 10.56 -11.62 -9.73
C ALA A 108 10.57 -10.61 -10.88
N THR A 109 10.51 -9.31 -10.62
CA THR A 109 10.46 -8.25 -11.63
C THR A 109 11.82 -8.12 -12.32
N LYS A 110 11.93 -8.63 -13.56
CA LYS A 110 13.20 -8.74 -14.29
C LYS A 110 13.71 -7.42 -14.87
N ASP A 111 12.83 -6.50 -15.25
CA ASP A 111 13.17 -5.28 -15.98
C ASP A 111 13.53 -4.09 -15.08
N THR A 112 13.09 -4.11 -13.84
CA THR A 112 13.47 -3.14 -12.83
C THR A 112 13.96 -3.92 -11.61
N SER A 113 15.27 -4.02 -11.43
CA SER A 113 15.85 -4.59 -10.21
C SER A 113 15.46 -3.71 -9.02
N ILE A 114 14.30 -3.98 -8.43
CA ILE A 114 13.90 -3.32 -7.18
C ILE A 114 14.83 -3.80 -6.09
N HIS A 115 15.42 -2.86 -5.38
CA HIS A 115 16.39 -3.09 -4.33
C HIS A 115 15.88 -2.66 -2.96
N GLY A 116 15.34 -1.45 -2.86
CA GLY A 116 14.78 -0.89 -1.63
C GLY A 116 13.26 -0.87 -1.67
N VAL A 117 12.63 -1.39 -0.62
CA VAL A 117 11.18 -1.33 -0.41
C VAL A 117 10.90 -0.51 0.83
N ILE A 118 10.11 0.53 0.70
CA ILE A 118 9.79 1.48 1.75
C ILE A 118 8.32 1.32 2.14
N TYR A 119 8.06 1.37 3.43
CA TYR A 119 6.71 1.31 3.99
C TYR A 119 6.49 2.49 4.93
N GLY A 120 5.64 3.42 4.53
CA GLY A 120 5.26 4.59 5.33
C GLY A 120 4.06 4.27 6.22
N VAL A 121 4.11 4.66 7.47
CA VAL A 121 3.05 4.42 8.46
C VAL A 121 2.71 5.71 9.20
N ALA A 122 1.47 6.16 9.05
CA ALA A 122 0.92 7.23 9.89
C ALA A 122 0.75 6.71 11.33
N LEU A 123 1.34 7.41 12.28
CA LEU A 123 1.44 6.96 13.66
C LEU A 123 0.35 7.58 14.56
N PRO A 124 -0.13 6.88 15.58
CA PRO A 124 0.21 5.50 15.93
C PRO A 124 -0.54 4.46 15.07
N ASN A 125 0.12 3.38 14.68
CA ASN A 125 -0.51 2.25 14.01
C ASN A 125 0.30 0.97 14.26
N GLN A 126 0.09 0.37 15.41
CA GLN A 126 0.84 -0.81 15.88
C GLN A 126 0.63 -2.03 14.98
N ALA A 127 -0.56 -2.19 14.40
CA ALA A 127 -0.86 -3.31 13.50
C ALA A 127 -0.02 -3.26 12.22
N SER A 128 0.10 -2.09 11.58
CA SER A 128 0.94 -1.90 10.40
C SER A 128 2.43 -2.04 10.72
N ILE A 129 2.88 -1.55 11.88
CA ILE A 129 4.27 -1.69 12.33
C ILE A 129 4.61 -3.17 12.51
N ALA A 130 3.83 -3.91 13.30
CA ALA A 130 4.05 -5.33 13.53
C ALA A 130 4.01 -6.13 12.23
N GLN A 131 3.16 -5.75 11.29
CA GLN A 131 3.06 -6.40 9.99
C GLN A 131 4.31 -6.21 9.14
N CYS A 132 4.85 -4.98 9.02
CA CYS A 132 6.05 -4.76 8.23
C CYS A 132 7.30 -5.36 8.90
N GLU A 133 7.44 -5.23 10.21
CA GLU A 133 8.56 -5.82 10.97
C GLU A 133 8.61 -7.34 10.88
N LYS A 134 7.45 -8.01 10.79
CA LYS A 134 7.36 -9.46 10.54
C LYS A 134 8.06 -9.90 9.24
N PHE A 135 8.11 -9.04 8.23
CA PHE A 135 8.80 -9.29 6.97
C PHE A 135 10.25 -8.79 6.94
N GLY A 136 10.77 -8.34 8.08
CA GLY A 136 12.15 -7.88 8.21
C GLY A 136 12.38 -6.42 7.85
N PHE A 137 11.32 -5.62 7.73
CA PHE A 137 11.45 -4.18 7.60
C PHE A 137 12.01 -3.59 8.90
N GLU A 138 12.94 -2.65 8.76
CA GLU A 138 13.56 -1.94 9.87
C GLU A 138 13.16 -0.46 9.84
N LYS A 139 12.89 0.13 11.01
CA LYS A 139 12.56 1.55 11.10
C LYS A 139 13.77 2.42 10.76
N ILE A 140 13.64 3.27 9.75
CA ILE A 140 14.71 4.14 9.26
C ILE A 140 14.47 5.62 9.47
N ALA A 141 13.22 6.06 9.66
CA ALA A 141 12.89 7.47 9.86
C ALA A 141 11.63 7.66 10.70
N HIS A 142 11.54 8.84 11.32
CA HIS A 142 10.37 9.32 12.02
C HIS A 142 10.25 10.82 11.79
N PHE A 143 9.19 11.24 11.10
CA PHE A 143 8.87 12.64 10.88
C PHE A 143 7.77 13.07 11.83
N LYS A 144 8.08 14.04 12.68
CA LYS A 144 7.10 14.60 13.63
C LYS A 144 6.20 15.59 12.91
N GLU A 145 4.89 15.48 13.15
CA GLU A 145 3.87 16.44 12.71
C GLU A 145 3.96 16.80 11.23
N VAL A 146 4.33 15.83 10.38
CA VAL A 146 4.52 16.03 8.95
C VAL A 146 3.22 16.08 8.17
N GLY A 147 2.15 15.47 8.69
CA GLY A 147 0.80 15.52 8.14
C GLY A 147 -0.18 16.24 9.06
N PHE A 148 -1.23 16.81 8.47
CA PHE A 148 -2.36 17.38 9.21
C PHE A 148 -3.66 16.85 8.60
N LYS A 149 -4.44 16.11 9.39
CA LYS A 149 -5.69 15.52 8.92
C LYS A 149 -6.68 15.34 10.06
N LEU A 150 -7.97 15.54 9.79
CA LEU A 150 -9.05 15.46 10.78
C LEU A 150 -8.78 16.31 12.04
N GLY A 151 -8.20 17.49 11.83
CA GLY A 151 -7.93 18.46 12.90
C GLY A 151 -6.71 18.15 13.78
N GLU A 152 -5.86 17.18 13.41
CA GLU A 152 -4.71 16.78 14.19
C GLU A 152 -3.42 16.68 13.36
N TRP A 153 -2.31 17.03 13.98
CA TRP A 153 -0.97 16.77 13.44
C TRP A 153 -0.63 15.29 13.59
N VAL A 154 -0.04 14.72 12.54
CA VAL A 154 0.25 13.28 12.47
C VAL A 154 1.71 13.05 12.17
N ASP A 155 2.36 12.23 13.01
CA ASP A 155 3.70 11.73 12.75
C ASP A 155 3.65 10.62 11.71
N VAL A 156 4.72 10.50 10.91
CA VAL A 156 4.90 9.39 9.96
C VAL A 156 6.23 8.72 10.21
N GLY A 157 6.18 7.40 10.45
CA GLY A 157 7.36 6.56 10.49
C GLY A 157 7.58 5.87 9.14
N TYR A 158 8.85 5.62 8.80
CA TYR A 158 9.23 4.85 7.61
C TYR A 158 10.04 3.64 8.00
N TRP A 159 9.68 2.51 7.42
CA TRP A 159 10.38 1.22 7.51
C TRP A 159 10.92 0.84 6.14
N GLU A 160 12.08 0.23 6.09
CA GLU A 160 12.76 -0.18 4.86
C GLU A 160 13.11 -1.65 4.89
N LEU A 161 13.00 -2.29 3.76
CA LEU A 161 13.52 -3.65 3.50
C LEU A 161 14.41 -3.59 2.25
N ILE A 162 15.63 -4.09 2.37
CA ILE A 162 16.52 -4.33 1.22
C ILE A 162 16.30 -5.76 0.74
N LEU A 163 15.97 -5.92 -0.55
CA LEU A 163 15.65 -7.21 -1.18
C LEU A 163 16.90 -7.99 -1.58
#